data_800562e1e1668e8a19689ecd878e2ce5
#
_entry.id   800562e1e1668e8a19689ecd878e2ce5
#
_cell.length_a   1.000
_cell.length_b   1.000
_cell.length_c   1.000
_cell.angle_alpha   90.00
_cell.angle_beta   90.00
_cell.angle_gamma   90.00
#
_symmetry.space_group_name_H-M   'P 1'
#
loop_
_entity.id
_entity.type
_entity.pdbx_description
1 polymer ?
#
loop_
_entity_poly.entity_id
_entity_poly.type
_entity_poly.pdbx_seq_one_letter_code
_entity_poly.pdbx_strand_id
1 'polypeptide(L)'
;MSLLKAEPSGPVKSLAELFAIAFAMEQEAAGRYAALGVQMRSEGETALAEAFEKLAADEREHLDSITDWSQQAHGRAPDPALIRWTAPETFDDEGAASADPRLLSTYRALSMAVRNEERAFAFWSYVAAHASSADIRTAAETLAYEELGHVSLLRRERRKAFHRERRLADSGSETPTTAAGLERRLADALDAAARSAGPSCDATLLQFAAEAHRLAGQLDQGAVAIPITPVPPNLDAPLAIAEFLVDRYLEAADQARDEAAMTLAQALAARAINRLAWLRTDLPELD
;
A
#
# COMPACT_ATOMS: atom_id res chain seq x y z
N MET A 1 -7.32 10.53 -10.52
CA MET A 1 -5.91 10.26 -10.96
C MET A 1 -5.93 9.04 -11.85
N SER A 2 -5.03 8.93 -12.86
CA SER A 2 -4.90 7.71 -13.65
C SER A 2 -4.36 6.59 -12.75
N LEU A 3 -4.99 5.41 -12.79
CA LEU A 3 -4.51 4.22 -12.09
C LEU A 3 -3.23 3.64 -12.75
N LEU A 4 -3.00 3.95 -14.03
CA LEU A 4 -1.76 3.61 -14.72
C LEU A 4 -0.63 4.52 -14.24
N LYS A 5 0.46 3.92 -13.75
CA LYS A 5 1.70 4.63 -13.40
C LYS A 5 2.41 5.19 -14.65
N ALA A 6 2.36 4.43 -15.75
CA ALA A 6 2.89 4.82 -17.06
C ALA A 6 2.10 4.16 -18.18
N GLU A 7 2.01 4.80 -19.33
CA GLU A 7 1.46 4.15 -20.52
C GLU A 7 2.45 3.10 -21.04
N PRO A 8 1.94 1.95 -21.55
CA PRO A 8 2.78 0.96 -22.23
C PRO A 8 3.58 1.62 -23.36
N SER A 9 4.87 1.32 -23.43
CA SER A 9 5.78 1.91 -24.43
C SER A 9 5.54 1.40 -25.86
N GLY A 10 4.64 0.47 -26.04
CA GLY A 10 4.24 -0.06 -27.35
C GLY A 10 2.96 -0.90 -27.31
N PRO A 11 2.31 -1.10 -28.46
CA PRO A 11 1.11 -1.92 -28.52
C PRO A 11 1.46 -3.41 -28.42
N VAL A 12 0.59 -4.19 -27.81
CA VAL A 12 0.62 -5.65 -27.84
C VAL A 12 0.29 -6.11 -29.27
N LYS A 13 1.17 -6.94 -29.86
CA LYS A 13 1.10 -7.32 -31.27
C LYS A 13 0.54 -8.71 -31.54
N SER A 14 0.44 -9.56 -30.53
CA SER A 14 -0.09 -10.91 -30.68
C SER A 14 -0.70 -11.42 -29.38
N LEU A 15 -1.59 -12.41 -29.47
CA LEU A 15 -2.12 -13.11 -28.29
C LEU A 15 -1.01 -13.79 -27.48
N ALA A 16 0.00 -14.35 -28.15
CA ALA A 16 1.13 -14.99 -27.47
C ALA A 16 1.94 -13.98 -26.64
N GLU A 17 2.13 -12.75 -27.13
CA GLU A 17 2.74 -11.65 -26.36
C GLU A 17 1.83 -11.20 -25.20
N LEU A 18 0.52 -11.13 -25.43
CA LEU A 18 -0.45 -10.80 -24.38
C LEU A 18 -0.37 -11.79 -23.22
N PHE A 19 -0.42 -13.10 -23.50
CA PHE A 19 -0.29 -14.13 -22.47
C PHE A 19 1.06 -14.13 -21.78
N ALA A 20 2.14 -13.81 -22.51
CA ALA A 20 3.46 -13.67 -21.91
C ALA A 20 3.51 -12.51 -20.88
N ILE A 21 2.88 -11.38 -21.22
CA ILE A 21 2.78 -10.22 -20.31
C ILE A 21 1.92 -10.57 -19.11
N ALA A 22 0.73 -11.15 -19.31
CA ALA A 22 -0.17 -11.55 -18.23
C ALA A 22 0.56 -12.50 -17.26
N PHE A 23 1.18 -13.55 -17.79
CA PHE A 23 1.94 -14.50 -16.98
C PHE A 23 3.06 -13.83 -16.18
N ALA A 24 3.80 -12.90 -16.77
CA ALA A 24 4.89 -12.19 -16.08
C ALA A 24 4.36 -11.30 -14.94
N MET A 25 3.21 -10.64 -15.13
CA MET A 25 2.57 -9.81 -14.09
C MET A 25 2.14 -10.65 -12.90
N GLU A 26 1.40 -11.73 -13.12
CA GLU A 26 0.96 -12.63 -12.05
C GLU A 26 2.13 -13.31 -11.34
N GLN A 27 3.17 -13.70 -12.11
CA GLN A 27 4.38 -14.27 -11.52
C GLN A 27 5.10 -13.29 -10.59
N GLU A 28 5.19 -12.02 -10.98
CA GLU A 28 5.75 -10.97 -10.14
C GLU A 28 4.91 -10.78 -8.87
N ALA A 29 3.59 -10.63 -9.00
CA ALA A 29 2.68 -10.45 -7.88
C ALA A 29 2.75 -11.63 -6.90
N ALA A 30 2.67 -12.88 -7.39
CA ALA A 30 2.80 -14.08 -6.58
C ALA A 30 4.13 -14.13 -5.81
N GLY A 31 5.23 -13.79 -6.48
CA GLY A 31 6.57 -13.75 -5.88
C GLY A 31 6.69 -12.68 -4.78
N ARG A 32 6.18 -11.49 -5.04
CA ARG A 32 6.20 -10.37 -4.08
C ARG A 32 5.34 -10.65 -2.85
N TYR A 33 4.11 -11.14 -3.02
CA TYR A 33 3.27 -11.52 -1.89
C TYR A 33 3.86 -12.69 -1.09
N ALA A 34 4.48 -13.67 -1.75
CA ALA A 34 5.15 -14.76 -1.04
C ALA A 34 6.34 -14.25 -0.20
N ALA A 35 7.15 -13.34 -0.73
CA ALA A 35 8.25 -12.72 0.00
C ALA A 35 7.78 -11.95 1.24
N LEU A 36 6.71 -11.14 1.10
CA LEU A 36 6.08 -10.44 2.23
C LEU A 36 5.53 -11.42 3.27
N GLY A 37 4.91 -12.52 2.85
CA GLY A 37 4.42 -13.57 3.76
C GLY A 37 5.54 -14.19 4.60
N VAL A 38 6.68 -14.51 3.97
CA VAL A 38 7.88 -15.04 4.66
C VAL A 38 8.44 -14.02 5.65
N GLN A 39 8.56 -12.75 5.24
CA GLN A 39 9.04 -11.67 6.11
C GLN A 39 8.14 -11.53 7.33
N MET A 40 6.83 -11.36 7.17
CA MET A 40 5.87 -11.20 8.27
C MET A 40 5.89 -12.39 9.22
N ARG A 41 6.08 -13.60 8.71
CA ARG A 41 6.19 -14.80 9.55
C ARG A 41 7.48 -14.79 10.39
N SER A 42 8.60 -14.33 9.83
CA SER A 42 9.86 -14.20 10.59
C SER A 42 9.80 -13.14 11.69
N GLU A 43 8.93 -12.16 11.53
CA GLU A 43 8.69 -11.07 12.49
C GLU A 43 7.58 -11.41 13.52
N GLY A 44 6.98 -12.61 13.42
CA GLY A 44 5.95 -13.08 14.35
C GLY A 44 4.53 -12.61 14.04
N GLU A 45 4.33 -11.86 12.95
CA GLU A 45 3.06 -11.32 12.50
C GLU A 45 2.22 -12.37 11.73
N THR A 46 1.77 -13.40 12.46
CA THR A 46 1.16 -14.61 11.87
C THR A 46 -0.08 -14.30 11.02
N ALA A 47 -0.99 -13.45 11.50
CA ALA A 47 -2.23 -13.13 10.78
C ALA A 47 -1.96 -12.38 9.47
N LEU A 48 -0.92 -11.55 9.45
CA LEU A 48 -0.50 -10.81 8.28
C LEU A 48 0.23 -11.73 7.29
N ALA A 49 1.09 -12.63 7.80
CA ALA A 49 1.73 -13.66 6.99
C ALA A 49 0.70 -14.53 6.26
N GLU A 50 -0.34 -15.00 6.96
CA GLU A 50 -1.44 -15.77 6.37
C GLU A 50 -2.19 -14.98 5.28
N ALA A 51 -2.38 -13.67 5.46
CA ALA A 51 -3.01 -12.83 4.45
C ALA A 51 -2.18 -12.76 3.17
N PHE A 52 -0.86 -12.52 3.28
CA PHE A 52 0.03 -12.48 2.13
C PHE A 52 0.23 -13.85 1.46
N GLU A 53 0.32 -14.92 2.25
CA GLU A 53 0.40 -16.28 1.73
C GLU A 53 -0.85 -16.65 0.91
N LYS A 54 -2.03 -16.21 1.38
CA LYS A 54 -3.28 -16.40 0.64
C LYS A 54 -3.25 -15.61 -0.68
N LEU A 55 -2.88 -14.33 -0.64
CA LEU A 55 -2.73 -13.52 -1.87
C LEU A 55 -1.78 -14.20 -2.86
N ALA A 56 -0.61 -14.67 -2.40
CA ALA A 56 0.33 -15.38 -3.24
C ALA A 56 -0.22 -16.69 -3.82
N ALA A 57 -1.15 -17.36 -3.12
CA ALA A 57 -1.84 -18.55 -3.62
C ALA A 57 -2.87 -18.19 -4.70
N ASP A 58 -3.66 -17.14 -4.46
CA ASP A 58 -4.65 -16.64 -5.42
C ASP A 58 -3.94 -16.27 -6.76
N GLU A 59 -2.79 -15.55 -6.74
CA GLU A 59 -2.02 -15.22 -7.94
C GLU A 59 -1.45 -16.46 -8.67
N ARG A 60 -1.11 -17.53 -7.95
CA ARG A 60 -0.69 -18.78 -8.59
C ARG A 60 -1.84 -19.48 -9.31
N GLU A 61 -3.06 -19.40 -8.80
CA GLU A 61 -4.25 -19.90 -9.51
C GLU A 61 -4.48 -19.12 -10.82
N HIS A 62 -4.21 -17.80 -10.82
CA HIS A 62 -4.26 -16.99 -12.03
C HIS A 62 -3.18 -17.40 -13.05
N LEU A 63 -1.94 -17.66 -12.60
CA LEU A 63 -0.86 -18.19 -13.46
C LEU A 63 -1.26 -19.48 -14.16
N ASP A 64 -1.86 -20.40 -13.42
CA ASP A 64 -2.34 -21.67 -13.97
C ASP A 64 -3.44 -21.43 -15.01
N SER A 65 -4.39 -20.54 -14.73
CA SER A 65 -5.47 -20.15 -15.65
C SER A 65 -4.94 -19.55 -16.94
N ILE A 66 -3.98 -18.63 -16.86
CA ILE A 66 -3.34 -17.99 -18.03
C ILE A 66 -2.56 -19.04 -18.85
N THR A 67 -1.87 -19.97 -18.16
CA THR A 67 -1.13 -21.05 -18.81
C THR A 67 -2.07 -21.96 -19.59
N ASP A 68 -3.18 -22.38 -18.99
CA ASP A 68 -4.20 -23.19 -19.63
C ASP A 68 -4.84 -22.48 -20.82
N TRP A 69 -5.12 -21.20 -20.69
CA TRP A 69 -5.67 -20.41 -21.78
C TRP A 69 -4.70 -20.28 -22.95
N SER A 70 -3.42 -19.99 -22.66
CA SER A 70 -2.35 -19.98 -23.69
C SER A 70 -2.22 -21.32 -24.40
N GLN A 71 -2.26 -22.42 -23.63
CA GLN A 71 -2.20 -23.76 -24.15
C GLN A 71 -3.39 -24.08 -25.07
N GLN A 72 -4.60 -23.68 -24.70
CA GLN A 72 -5.80 -23.86 -25.53
C GLN A 72 -5.76 -23.00 -26.80
N ALA A 73 -5.29 -21.76 -26.71
CA ALA A 73 -5.26 -20.83 -27.84
C ALA A 73 -4.11 -21.09 -28.81
N HIS A 74 -2.95 -21.55 -28.32
CA HIS A 74 -1.71 -21.62 -29.10
C HIS A 74 -0.96 -22.96 -29.03
N GLY A 75 -1.45 -23.91 -28.22
CA GLY A 75 -0.79 -25.20 -28.03
C GLY A 75 0.54 -25.13 -27.27
N ARG A 76 0.81 -24.04 -26.55
CA ARG A 76 2.04 -23.83 -25.77
C ARG A 76 1.83 -22.93 -24.58
N ALA A 77 2.68 -23.08 -23.57
CA ALA A 77 2.70 -22.19 -22.41
C ALA A 77 3.15 -20.76 -22.81
N PRO A 78 2.84 -19.74 -21.98
CA PRO A 78 3.33 -18.38 -22.15
C PRO A 78 4.89 -18.35 -22.19
N ASP A 79 5.43 -17.54 -23.09
CA ASP A 79 6.88 -17.39 -23.25
C ASP A 79 7.29 -15.94 -22.98
N PRO A 80 7.94 -15.64 -21.83
CA PRO A 80 8.37 -14.28 -21.50
C PRO A 80 9.31 -13.64 -22.52
N ALA A 81 10.01 -14.43 -23.33
CA ALA A 81 10.88 -13.92 -24.40
C ALA A 81 10.09 -13.19 -25.53
N LEU A 82 8.79 -13.33 -25.55
CA LEU A 82 7.92 -12.63 -26.49
C LEU A 82 7.60 -11.18 -26.07
N ILE A 83 7.87 -10.81 -24.82
CA ILE A 83 7.70 -9.44 -24.32
C ILE A 83 8.79 -8.56 -24.93
N ARG A 84 8.36 -7.57 -25.74
CA ARG A 84 9.28 -6.75 -26.55
C ARG A 84 9.60 -5.38 -25.92
N TRP A 85 8.96 -5.06 -24.81
CA TRP A 85 9.09 -3.79 -24.12
C TRP A 85 8.89 -4.01 -22.60
N THR A 86 9.37 -3.09 -21.80
CA THR A 86 9.19 -3.16 -20.34
C THR A 86 7.73 -2.85 -20.02
N ALA A 87 6.99 -3.81 -19.49
CA ALA A 87 5.64 -3.58 -18.99
C ALA A 87 5.69 -2.56 -17.84
N PRO A 88 4.69 -1.67 -17.73
CA PRO A 88 4.58 -0.80 -16.56
C PRO A 88 4.46 -1.65 -15.29
N GLU A 89 5.11 -1.20 -14.23
CA GLU A 89 4.94 -1.82 -12.91
C GLU A 89 3.48 -1.69 -12.47
N THR A 90 2.77 -2.79 -12.42
CA THR A 90 1.41 -2.88 -11.90
C THR A 90 1.43 -3.24 -10.42
N PHE A 91 2.39 -4.05 -10.00
CA PHE A 91 2.62 -4.37 -8.59
C PHE A 91 3.37 -3.25 -7.87
N ASP A 92 2.90 -2.90 -6.66
CA ASP A 92 3.54 -1.97 -5.75
C ASP A 92 3.28 -2.42 -4.31
N ASP A 93 4.33 -2.67 -3.57
CA ASP A 93 4.22 -3.06 -2.15
C ASP A 93 3.96 -1.87 -1.22
N GLU A 94 3.95 -0.65 -1.78
CA GLU A 94 3.70 0.60 -1.05
C GLU A 94 4.58 0.76 0.19
N GLY A 95 5.80 0.24 0.09
CA GLY A 95 6.78 0.26 1.16
C GLY A 95 6.56 -0.80 2.24
N ALA A 96 5.66 -1.79 2.04
CA ALA A 96 5.40 -2.84 3.02
C ALA A 96 6.66 -3.63 3.39
N ALA A 97 7.58 -3.85 2.43
CA ALA A 97 8.83 -4.56 2.68
C ALA A 97 9.82 -3.79 3.58
N SER A 98 9.66 -2.47 3.70
CA SER A 98 10.53 -1.59 4.50
C SER A 98 9.83 -0.92 5.69
N ALA A 99 8.51 -1.08 5.81
CA ALA A 99 7.73 -0.52 6.91
C ALA A 99 7.94 -1.32 8.19
N ASP A 100 7.77 -0.67 9.33
CA ASP A 100 7.70 -1.38 10.62
C ASP A 100 6.52 -2.39 10.56
N PRO A 101 6.76 -3.70 10.79
CA PRO A 101 5.73 -4.75 10.72
C PRO A 101 4.51 -4.46 11.59
N ARG A 102 4.72 -3.78 12.73
CA ARG A 102 3.64 -3.38 13.66
C ARG A 102 2.64 -2.40 13.02
N LEU A 103 3.03 -1.71 11.92
CA LEU A 103 2.17 -0.80 11.16
C LEU A 103 1.42 -1.50 10.04
N LEU A 104 1.86 -2.69 9.67
CA LEU A 104 1.18 -3.50 8.66
C LEU A 104 0.03 -4.24 9.33
N SER A 105 -1.17 -4.00 8.86
CA SER A 105 -2.37 -4.73 9.28
C SER A 105 -2.93 -5.52 8.11
N THR A 106 -3.79 -6.51 8.41
CA THR A 106 -4.51 -7.24 7.35
C THR A 106 -5.32 -6.29 6.46
N TYR A 107 -5.90 -5.23 7.05
CA TYR A 107 -6.60 -4.20 6.29
C TYR A 107 -5.65 -3.48 5.31
N ARG A 108 -4.44 -3.12 5.74
CA ARG A 108 -3.43 -2.45 4.91
C ARG A 108 -2.94 -3.36 3.78
N ALA A 109 -2.63 -4.63 4.09
CA ALA A 109 -2.24 -5.62 3.10
C ALA A 109 -3.30 -5.80 2.01
N LEU A 110 -4.57 -5.95 2.40
CA LEU A 110 -5.69 -6.05 1.47
C LEU A 110 -5.96 -4.75 0.72
N SER A 111 -5.66 -3.58 1.30
CA SER A 111 -5.78 -2.29 0.62
C SER A 111 -4.73 -2.15 -0.49
N MET A 112 -3.51 -2.59 -0.25
CA MET A 112 -2.44 -2.67 -1.25
C MET A 112 -2.83 -3.64 -2.38
N ALA A 113 -3.31 -4.83 -2.05
CA ALA A 113 -3.79 -5.79 -3.04
C ALA A 113 -4.90 -5.20 -3.92
N VAL A 114 -5.92 -4.56 -3.33
CA VAL A 114 -6.97 -3.86 -4.11
C VAL A 114 -6.39 -2.88 -5.11
N ARG A 115 -5.37 -2.09 -4.73
CA ARG A 115 -4.75 -1.13 -5.64
C ARG A 115 -3.92 -1.77 -6.74
N ASN A 116 -3.30 -2.91 -6.47
CA ASN A 116 -2.58 -3.67 -7.48
C ASN A 116 -3.54 -4.20 -8.55
N GLU A 117 -4.66 -4.81 -8.16
CA GLU A 117 -5.71 -5.25 -9.10
C GLU A 117 -6.33 -4.07 -9.88
N GLU A 118 -6.54 -2.92 -9.24
CA GLU A 118 -7.03 -1.71 -9.92
C GLU A 118 -6.02 -1.21 -10.97
N ARG A 119 -4.71 -1.36 -10.74
CA ARG A 119 -3.67 -1.05 -11.74
C ARG A 119 -3.65 -2.07 -12.87
N ALA A 120 -3.76 -3.36 -12.55
CA ALA A 120 -3.86 -4.42 -13.55
C ALA A 120 -5.11 -4.24 -14.43
N PHE A 121 -6.27 -3.97 -13.83
CA PHE A 121 -7.49 -3.60 -14.56
C PHE A 121 -7.27 -2.41 -15.51
N ALA A 122 -6.64 -1.34 -15.04
CA ALA A 122 -6.38 -0.15 -15.86
C ALA A 122 -5.41 -0.48 -17.01
N PHE A 123 -4.40 -1.30 -16.75
CA PHE A 123 -3.46 -1.76 -17.77
C PHE A 123 -4.16 -2.56 -18.87
N TRP A 124 -4.95 -3.58 -18.52
CA TRP A 124 -5.66 -4.39 -19.50
C TRP A 124 -6.72 -3.61 -20.25
N SER A 125 -7.41 -2.66 -19.59
CA SER A 125 -8.34 -1.74 -20.25
C SER A 125 -7.64 -0.86 -21.30
N TYR A 126 -6.43 -0.38 -20.99
CA TYR A 126 -5.62 0.36 -21.95
C TYR A 126 -5.19 -0.51 -23.14
N VAL A 127 -4.72 -1.74 -22.88
CA VAL A 127 -4.36 -2.70 -23.95
C VAL A 127 -5.55 -2.99 -24.85
N ALA A 128 -6.74 -3.21 -24.29
CA ALA A 128 -7.97 -3.44 -25.05
C ALA A 128 -8.33 -2.24 -25.95
N ALA A 129 -8.24 -1.03 -25.42
CA ALA A 129 -8.55 0.21 -26.14
C ALA A 129 -7.59 0.45 -27.34
N HIS A 130 -6.34 0.00 -27.24
CA HIS A 130 -5.30 0.19 -28.26
C HIS A 130 -4.97 -1.10 -29.05
N ALA A 131 -5.80 -2.14 -28.91
CA ALA A 131 -5.57 -3.43 -29.55
C ALA A 131 -5.59 -3.35 -31.08
N SER A 132 -4.59 -3.97 -31.71
CA SER A 132 -4.45 -4.01 -33.19
C SER A 132 -5.34 -5.06 -33.86
N SER A 133 -5.94 -5.99 -33.12
CA SER A 133 -6.84 -7.02 -33.59
C SER A 133 -8.02 -7.27 -32.66
N ALA A 134 -9.10 -7.85 -33.15
CA ALA A 134 -10.26 -8.22 -32.35
C ALA A 134 -9.91 -9.27 -31.28
N ASP A 135 -9.05 -10.23 -31.59
CA ASP A 135 -8.66 -11.30 -30.70
C ASP A 135 -7.88 -10.74 -29.48
N ILE A 136 -6.90 -9.84 -29.74
CA ILE A 136 -6.15 -9.17 -28.67
C ILE A 136 -7.09 -8.34 -27.79
N ARG A 137 -8.02 -7.60 -28.41
CA ARG A 137 -9.02 -6.81 -27.69
C ARG A 137 -9.85 -7.68 -26.77
N THR A 138 -10.45 -8.75 -27.30
CA THR A 138 -11.31 -9.65 -26.53
C THR A 138 -10.55 -10.30 -25.38
N ALA A 139 -9.30 -10.72 -25.60
CA ALA A 139 -8.47 -11.30 -24.57
C ALA A 139 -8.13 -10.27 -23.46
N ALA A 140 -7.76 -9.05 -23.84
CA ALA A 140 -7.47 -7.98 -22.88
C ALA A 140 -8.73 -7.53 -22.10
N GLU A 141 -9.90 -7.47 -22.74
CA GLU A 141 -11.18 -7.21 -22.07
C GLU A 141 -11.53 -8.32 -21.07
N THR A 142 -11.22 -9.57 -21.40
CA THR A 142 -11.44 -10.71 -20.49
C THR A 142 -10.54 -10.59 -19.26
N LEU A 143 -9.24 -10.34 -19.44
CA LEU A 143 -8.31 -10.10 -18.33
C LEU A 143 -8.77 -8.91 -17.49
N ALA A 144 -9.11 -7.79 -18.09
CA ALA A 144 -9.63 -6.63 -17.36
C ALA A 144 -10.89 -6.98 -16.53
N TYR A 145 -11.78 -7.80 -17.06
CA TYR A 145 -12.98 -8.23 -16.33
C TYR A 145 -12.65 -9.14 -15.14
N GLU A 146 -11.67 -10.02 -15.29
CA GLU A 146 -11.17 -10.87 -14.19
C GLU A 146 -10.59 -10.01 -13.07
N GLU A 147 -9.71 -9.05 -13.39
CA GLU A 147 -9.16 -8.11 -12.39
C GLU A 147 -10.25 -7.33 -11.64
N LEU A 148 -11.30 -6.90 -12.34
CA LEU A 148 -12.43 -6.23 -11.69
C LEU A 148 -13.18 -7.16 -10.71
N GLY A 149 -13.24 -8.45 -11.02
CA GLY A 149 -13.73 -9.49 -10.13
C GLY A 149 -12.89 -9.59 -8.85
N HIS A 150 -11.56 -9.60 -9.00
CA HIS A 150 -10.59 -9.64 -7.89
C HIS A 150 -10.70 -8.38 -7.01
N VAL A 151 -10.74 -7.19 -7.62
CA VAL A 151 -11.01 -5.93 -6.90
C VAL A 151 -12.26 -6.04 -6.02
N SER A 152 -13.35 -6.59 -6.56
CA SER A 152 -14.62 -6.73 -5.84
C SER A 152 -14.50 -7.69 -4.65
N LEU A 153 -13.81 -8.81 -4.84
CA LEU A 153 -13.54 -9.81 -3.78
C LEU A 153 -12.67 -9.22 -2.68
N LEU A 154 -11.51 -8.63 -3.06
CA LEU A 154 -10.55 -8.04 -2.11
C LEU A 154 -11.15 -6.87 -1.33
N ARG A 155 -11.96 -6.02 -1.96
CA ARG A 155 -12.70 -4.95 -1.25
C ARG A 155 -13.66 -5.51 -0.20
N ARG A 156 -14.28 -6.66 -0.46
CA ARG A 156 -15.12 -7.35 0.53
C ARG A 156 -14.29 -7.88 1.71
N GLU A 157 -13.16 -8.53 1.44
CA GLU A 157 -12.26 -9.05 2.48
C GLU A 157 -11.64 -7.89 3.29
N ARG A 158 -11.23 -6.81 2.63
CA ARG A 158 -10.76 -5.59 3.29
C ARG A 158 -11.79 -5.01 4.27
N ARG A 159 -13.07 -4.95 3.88
CA ARG A 159 -14.12 -4.50 4.82
C ARG A 159 -14.25 -5.42 6.04
N LYS A 160 -14.11 -6.73 5.87
CA LYS A 160 -14.12 -7.69 7.00
C LYS A 160 -12.92 -7.46 7.92
N ALA A 161 -11.72 -7.27 7.36
CA ALA A 161 -10.51 -6.97 8.11
C ALA A 161 -10.67 -5.68 8.91
N PHE A 162 -11.15 -4.60 8.28
CA PHE A 162 -11.45 -3.33 8.95
C PHE A 162 -12.34 -3.50 10.17
N HIS A 163 -13.48 -4.19 10.02
CA HIS A 163 -14.41 -4.39 11.13
C HIS A 163 -13.86 -5.31 12.23
N ARG A 164 -12.98 -6.25 11.88
CA ARG A 164 -12.31 -7.12 12.85
C ARG A 164 -11.28 -6.34 13.66
N GLU A 165 -10.40 -5.61 13.00
CA GLU A 165 -9.35 -4.81 13.62
C GLU A 165 -9.95 -3.71 14.51
N ARG A 166 -10.99 -3.03 14.04
CA ARG A 166 -11.72 -2.05 14.84
C ARG A 166 -12.30 -2.64 16.12
N ARG A 167 -12.92 -3.82 16.05
CA ARG A 167 -13.47 -4.49 17.26
C ARG A 167 -12.39 -4.86 18.26
N LEU A 168 -11.20 -5.26 17.79
CA LEU A 168 -10.06 -5.54 18.65
C LEU A 168 -9.52 -4.27 19.31
N ALA A 169 -9.45 -3.16 18.57
CA ALA A 169 -9.05 -1.86 19.11
C ALA A 169 -10.05 -1.33 20.16
N ASP A 170 -11.35 -1.44 19.88
CA ASP A 170 -12.41 -0.99 20.80
C ASP A 170 -12.44 -1.79 22.12
N SER A 171 -11.95 -3.04 22.10
CA SER A 171 -11.89 -3.89 23.31
C SER A 171 -10.67 -3.65 24.20
N GLY A 172 -9.67 -2.92 23.74
CA GLY A 172 -8.37 -2.75 24.39
C GLY A 172 -8.06 -1.36 24.97
N SER A 173 -8.84 -0.32 24.68
CA SER A 173 -8.53 1.06 25.07
C SER A 173 -9.70 1.77 25.73
N GLU A 174 -9.50 2.30 26.94
CA GLU A 174 -10.46 3.18 27.64
C GLU A 174 -10.56 4.59 27.03
N THR A 175 -9.59 5.00 26.22
CA THR A 175 -9.57 6.31 25.55
C THR A 175 -9.35 6.19 24.04
N PRO A 176 -10.18 6.83 23.21
CA PRO A 176 -10.00 6.82 21.75
C PRO A 176 -8.65 7.44 21.39
N THR A 177 -7.82 6.72 20.63
CA THR A 177 -6.61 7.29 20.06
C THR A 177 -6.98 8.27 18.95
N THR A 178 -6.48 9.50 19.03
CA THR A 178 -6.69 10.55 18.03
C THR A 178 -5.38 10.93 17.34
N ALA A 179 -5.43 11.51 16.15
CA ALA A 179 -4.25 12.04 15.47
C ALA A 179 -3.53 13.09 16.35
N ALA A 180 -4.27 13.94 17.03
CA ALA A 180 -3.73 14.88 18.01
C ALA A 180 -3.00 14.19 19.17
N GLY A 181 -3.56 13.08 19.67
CA GLY A 181 -2.94 12.28 20.72
C GLY A 181 -1.64 11.62 20.24
N LEU A 182 -1.60 11.11 19.01
CA LEU A 182 -0.39 10.53 18.43
C LEU A 182 0.68 11.59 18.15
N GLU A 183 0.31 12.77 17.65
CA GLU A 183 1.27 13.88 17.48
C GLU A 183 1.89 14.31 18.83
N ARG A 184 1.11 14.36 19.94
CA ARG A 184 1.66 14.63 21.27
C ARG A 184 2.63 13.55 21.72
N ARG A 185 2.26 12.27 21.59
CA ARG A 185 3.14 11.15 21.94
C ARG A 185 4.45 11.19 21.15
N LEU A 186 4.37 11.48 19.86
CA LEU A 186 5.54 11.66 19.02
C LEU A 186 6.40 12.84 19.48
N ALA A 187 5.78 13.99 19.78
CA ALA A 187 6.48 15.17 20.28
C ALA A 187 7.23 14.85 21.61
N ASP A 188 6.55 14.21 22.57
CA ASP A 188 7.15 13.82 23.84
C ASP A 188 8.35 12.86 23.64
N ALA A 189 8.25 11.93 22.70
CA ALA A 189 9.32 11.00 22.38
C ALA A 189 10.52 11.70 21.69
N LEU A 190 10.26 12.64 20.77
CA LEU A 190 11.29 13.43 20.12
C LEU A 190 12.00 14.38 21.12
N ASP A 191 11.27 14.99 22.04
CA ASP A 191 11.83 15.78 23.14
C ASP A 191 12.70 14.92 24.07
N ALA A 192 12.32 13.67 24.31
CA ALA A 192 13.13 12.74 25.08
C ALA A 192 14.41 12.33 24.34
N ALA A 193 14.30 12.05 23.04
CA ALA A 193 15.43 11.72 22.18
C ALA A 193 16.42 12.88 22.06
N ALA A 194 15.94 14.11 21.93
CA ALA A 194 16.79 15.31 21.88
C ALA A 194 17.66 15.46 23.15
N ARG A 195 17.13 15.11 24.31
CA ARG A 195 17.91 15.13 25.58
C ARG A 195 19.03 14.10 25.63
N SER A 196 18.96 13.05 24.80
CA SER A 196 19.93 11.95 24.77
C SER A 196 20.88 12.03 23.58
N ALA A 197 20.51 12.80 22.54
CA ALA A 197 21.29 12.97 21.32
C ALA A 197 22.44 13.97 21.51
N GLY A 198 23.41 13.95 20.60
CA GLY A 198 24.49 14.92 20.59
C GLY A 198 24.07 16.25 19.94
N PRO A 199 24.85 17.34 20.15
CA PRO A 199 24.47 18.70 19.79
C PRO A 199 24.08 18.96 18.32
N SER A 200 24.47 18.07 17.40
CA SER A 200 24.14 18.19 15.97
C SER A 200 22.72 17.75 15.63
N CYS A 201 22.11 16.87 16.45
CA CYS A 201 20.76 16.33 16.22
C CYS A 201 19.69 17.02 17.08
N ASP A 202 20.08 17.55 18.25
CA ASP A 202 19.17 18.16 19.24
C ASP A 202 18.25 19.23 18.63
N ALA A 203 18.81 20.16 17.86
CA ALA A 203 18.04 21.29 17.33
C ALA A 203 16.94 20.85 16.35
N THR A 204 17.21 19.84 15.52
CA THR A 204 16.25 19.31 14.53
C THR A 204 15.16 18.50 15.24
N LEU A 205 15.52 17.67 16.22
CA LEU A 205 14.56 16.92 17.02
C LEU A 205 13.62 17.85 17.77
N LEU A 206 14.14 18.89 18.43
CA LEU A 206 13.33 19.89 19.13
C LEU A 206 12.43 20.68 18.16
N GLN A 207 12.89 20.95 16.95
CA GLN A 207 12.06 21.57 15.92
C GLN A 207 10.88 20.67 15.52
N PHE A 208 11.12 19.38 15.30
CA PHE A 208 10.08 18.42 14.98
C PHE A 208 9.12 18.17 16.15
N ALA A 209 9.61 18.13 17.38
CA ALA A 209 8.78 18.05 18.58
C ALA A 209 7.85 19.26 18.70
N ALA A 210 8.39 20.47 18.53
CA ALA A 210 7.60 21.70 18.57
C ALA A 210 6.58 21.77 17.42
N GLU A 211 6.92 21.23 16.25
CA GLU A 211 5.97 21.11 15.13
C GLU A 211 4.84 20.13 15.48
N ALA A 212 5.15 18.96 16.02
CA ALA A 212 4.17 17.94 16.41
C ALA A 212 3.20 18.46 17.48
N HIS A 213 3.71 19.18 18.49
CA HIS A 213 2.85 19.85 19.48
C HIS A 213 1.91 20.89 18.84
N ARG A 214 2.38 21.69 17.88
CA ARG A 214 1.54 22.65 17.17
C ARG A 214 0.47 21.95 16.33
N LEU A 215 0.83 20.87 15.62
CA LEU A 215 -0.11 20.07 14.82
C LEU A 215 -1.19 19.43 15.70
N ALA A 216 -0.81 18.89 16.85
CA ALA A 216 -1.77 18.37 17.82
C ALA A 216 -2.81 19.41 18.22
N GLY A 217 -2.37 20.65 18.52
CA GLY A 217 -3.28 21.75 18.83
C GLY A 217 -4.22 22.12 17.67
N GLN A 218 -3.74 22.09 16.44
CA GLN A 218 -4.56 22.36 15.24
C GLN A 218 -5.61 21.24 15.01
N LEU A 219 -5.21 19.99 15.20
CA LEU A 219 -6.09 18.83 15.03
C LEU A 219 -7.22 18.82 16.09
N ASP A 220 -6.94 19.23 17.32
CA ASP A 220 -7.97 19.35 18.37
C ASP A 220 -9.02 20.40 18.04
N GLN A 221 -8.68 21.41 17.25
CA GLN A 221 -9.62 22.42 16.78
C GLN A 221 -10.54 21.92 15.66
N GLY A 222 -10.39 20.66 15.23
CA GLY A 222 -11.28 20.01 14.28
C GLY A 222 -11.09 20.47 12.83
N ALA A 223 -9.91 20.99 12.48
CA ALA A 223 -9.62 21.52 11.14
C ALA A 223 -9.80 20.48 10.01
N VAL A 224 -9.58 19.19 10.30
CA VAL A 224 -9.81 18.07 9.38
C VAL A 224 -10.09 16.79 10.16
N ALA A 225 -10.95 15.93 9.64
CA ALA A 225 -11.19 14.60 10.20
C ALA A 225 -10.11 13.63 9.71
N ILE A 226 -9.25 13.17 10.62
CA ILE A 226 -8.22 12.17 10.32
C ILE A 226 -8.69 10.81 10.85
N PRO A 227 -8.90 9.81 9.98
CA PRO A 227 -9.25 8.46 10.41
C PRO A 227 -8.05 7.81 11.12
N ILE A 228 -8.22 7.43 12.38
CA ILE A 228 -7.16 6.82 13.18
C ILE A 228 -7.35 5.31 13.37
N THR A 229 -8.53 4.81 13.16
CA THR A 229 -8.81 3.38 13.26
C THR A 229 -8.63 2.68 11.91
N PRO A 230 -8.07 1.46 11.88
CA PRO A 230 -7.54 0.71 13.04
C PRO A 230 -6.20 1.24 13.54
N VAL A 231 -5.96 1.15 14.86
CA VAL A 231 -4.66 1.50 15.48
C VAL A 231 -3.90 0.20 15.72
N PRO A 232 -2.63 0.08 15.27
CA PRO A 232 -1.81 -1.08 15.57
C PRO A 232 -1.61 -1.25 17.09
N PRO A 233 -1.60 -2.49 17.61
CA PRO A 233 -1.21 -2.73 19.01
C PRO A 233 0.25 -2.31 19.18
N ASN A 234 0.57 -1.74 20.37
CA ASN A 234 1.94 -1.34 20.75
C ASN A 234 2.58 -0.28 19.81
N LEU A 235 1.80 0.70 19.37
CA LEU A 235 2.30 1.84 18.60
C LEU A 235 3.03 2.82 19.54
N ASP A 236 4.21 2.45 20.05
CA ASP A 236 4.96 3.20 21.07
C ASP A 236 6.28 3.77 20.56
N ALA A 237 6.92 3.13 19.57
CA ALA A 237 8.17 3.61 19.00
C ALA A 237 7.95 4.92 18.19
N PRO A 238 8.82 5.93 18.34
CA PRO A 238 8.68 7.22 17.63
C PRO A 238 8.60 7.09 16.12
N LEU A 239 9.44 6.21 15.55
CA LEU A 239 9.46 5.96 14.12
C LEU A 239 8.14 5.34 13.63
N ALA A 240 7.61 4.35 14.38
CA ALA A 240 6.34 3.71 14.09
C ALA A 240 5.17 4.70 14.15
N ILE A 241 5.15 5.59 15.15
CA ILE A 241 4.14 6.66 15.26
C ILE A 241 4.24 7.61 14.05
N ALA A 242 5.46 8.00 13.67
CA ALA A 242 5.67 8.91 12.53
C ALA A 242 5.20 8.29 11.21
N GLU A 243 5.51 7.01 10.95
CA GLU A 243 5.03 6.27 9.78
C GLU A 243 3.50 6.18 9.77
N PHE A 244 2.91 5.78 10.89
CA PHE A 244 1.45 5.66 11.00
C PHE A 244 0.74 6.99 10.72
N LEU A 245 1.26 8.10 11.19
CA LEU A 245 0.72 9.44 10.93
C LEU A 245 0.80 9.81 9.44
N VAL A 246 1.91 9.48 8.75
CA VAL A 246 2.01 9.66 7.30
C VAL A 246 0.88 8.96 6.57
N ASP A 247 0.67 7.68 6.86
CA ASP A 247 -0.40 6.90 6.24
C ASP A 247 -1.79 7.49 6.49
N ARG A 248 -2.06 7.89 7.74
CA ARG A 248 -3.37 8.47 8.09
C ARG A 248 -3.63 9.79 7.41
N TYR A 249 -2.60 10.62 7.24
CA TYR A 249 -2.74 11.90 6.54
C TYR A 249 -2.92 11.71 5.03
N LEU A 250 -2.23 10.73 4.42
CA LEU A 250 -2.45 10.37 3.02
C LEU A 250 -3.85 9.82 2.79
N GLU A 251 -4.32 8.91 3.66
CA GLU A 251 -5.67 8.39 3.58
C GLU A 251 -6.74 9.47 3.77
N ALA A 252 -6.51 10.42 4.67
CA ALA A 252 -7.42 11.55 4.86
C ALA A 252 -7.49 12.44 3.62
N ALA A 253 -6.37 12.64 2.91
CA ALA A 253 -6.34 13.39 1.66
C ALA A 253 -7.12 12.66 0.55
N ASP A 254 -6.99 11.34 0.45
CA ASP A 254 -7.73 10.51 -0.52
C ASP A 254 -9.25 10.49 -0.25
N GLN A 255 -9.65 10.53 1.03
CA GLN A 255 -11.04 10.47 1.45
C GLN A 255 -11.69 11.85 1.61
N ALA A 256 -10.96 12.93 1.38
CA ALA A 256 -11.43 14.29 1.53
C ALA A 256 -12.64 14.57 0.62
N ARG A 257 -13.66 15.22 1.15
CA ARG A 257 -14.90 15.49 0.44
C ARG A 257 -14.93 16.87 -0.23
N ASP A 258 -13.98 17.71 0.11
CA ASP A 258 -13.84 19.06 -0.44
C ASP A 258 -12.35 19.41 -0.60
N GLU A 259 -12.07 20.43 -1.40
CA GLU A 259 -10.74 20.88 -1.75
C GLU A 259 -9.94 21.42 -0.53
N ALA A 260 -10.63 22.07 0.41
CA ALA A 260 -9.96 22.63 1.58
C ALA A 260 -9.48 21.52 2.52
N ALA A 261 -10.31 20.50 2.77
CA ALA A 261 -9.93 19.33 3.56
C ALA A 261 -8.81 18.54 2.89
N MET A 262 -8.86 18.35 1.55
CA MET A 262 -7.82 17.69 0.78
C MET A 262 -6.50 18.44 0.89
N THR A 263 -6.50 19.75 0.65
CA THR A 263 -5.29 20.59 0.71
C THR A 263 -4.66 20.55 2.10
N LEU A 264 -5.48 20.60 3.15
CA LEU A 264 -4.97 20.54 4.52
C LEU A 264 -4.39 19.16 4.85
N ALA A 265 -5.07 18.07 4.48
CA ALA A 265 -4.56 16.72 4.69
C ALA A 265 -3.25 16.46 3.91
N GLN A 266 -3.14 16.96 2.69
CA GLN A 266 -1.89 16.91 1.90
C GLN A 266 -0.75 17.70 2.56
N ALA A 267 -1.04 18.88 3.12
CA ALA A 267 -0.06 19.67 3.85
C ALA A 267 0.43 18.97 5.13
N LEU A 268 -0.46 18.26 5.83
CA LEU A 268 -0.11 17.43 6.99
C LEU A 268 0.76 16.24 6.56
N ALA A 269 0.38 15.55 5.48
CA ALA A 269 1.16 14.44 4.92
C ALA A 269 2.57 14.88 4.52
N ALA A 270 2.71 16.00 3.80
CA ALA A 270 4.01 16.50 3.38
C ALA A 270 4.96 16.77 4.56
N ARG A 271 4.45 17.35 5.65
CA ARG A 271 5.23 17.59 6.88
C ARG A 271 5.62 16.27 7.57
N ALA A 272 4.68 15.35 7.69
CA ALA A 272 4.92 14.04 8.29
C ALA A 272 5.95 13.23 7.48
N ILE A 273 5.87 13.26 6.14
CA ILE A 273 6.85 12.60 5.23
C ILE A 273 8.25 13.20 5.43
N ASN A 274 8.37 14.54 5.48
CA ASN A 274 9.66 15.19 5.68
C ASN A 274 10.29 14.79 7.04
N ARG A 275 9.50 14.79 8.11
CA ARG A 275 9.91 14.35 9.43
C ARG A 275 10.34 12.88 9.45
N LEU A 276 9.54 12.00 8.83
CA LEU A 276 9.84 10.58 8.75
C LEU A 276 11.13 10.31 7.97
N ALA A 277 11.32 10.98 6.83
CA ALA A 277 12.53 10.84 6.02
C ALA A 277 13.79 11.18 6.83
N TRP A 278 13.74 12.29 7.59
CA TRP A 278 14.86 12.68 8.45
C TRP A 278 15.10 11.67 9.57
N LEU A 279 14.04 11.22 10.27
CA LEU A 279 14.14 10.24 11.36
C LEU A 279 14.79 8.93 10.89
N ARG A 280 14.48 8.47 9.67
CA ARG A 280 15.08 7.25 9.10
C ARG A 280 16.54 7.40 8.70
N THR A 281 16.95 8.60 8.30
CA THR A 281 18.30 8.84 7.75
C THR A 281 19.30 9.23 8.84
N ASP A 282 18.89 10.08 9.75
CA ASP A 282 19.80 10.75 10.69
C ASP A 282 19.75 10.17 12.10
N LEU A 283 18.76 9.28 12.40
CA LEU A 283 18.63 8.62 13.70
C LEU A 283 18.34 7.11 13.58
N PRO A 284 19.30 6.32 13.09
CA PRO A 284 19.09 4.87 12.93
C PRO A 284 18.94 4.07 14.24
N GLU A 285 19.06 4.71 15.41
CA GLU A 285 19.01 4.07 16.74
C GLU A 285 17.68 4.30 17.50
N LEU A 286 16.64 4.84 16.84
CA LEU A 286 15.31 5.04 17.46
C LEU A 286 14.32 3.88 17.22
N ASP A 287 14.81 2.70 16.87
CA ASP A 287 14.00 1.47 16.70
C ASP A 287 13.45 0.90 18.02
#